data_dc6fff2f08cd5614a5e28a749a1fb01b
#
_entry.id   dc6fff2f08cd5614a5e28a749a1fb01b
#
_cell.length_a   1.000
_cell.length_b   1.000
_cell.length_c   1.000
_cell.angle_alpha   90.00
_cell.angle_beta   90.00
_cell.angle_gamma   90.00
#
_symmetry.space_group_name_H-M   'P 1'
#
loop_
_entity.id
_entity.type
_entity.pdbx_description
1 polymer ?
#
loop_
_entity_poly.entity_id
_entity_poly.type
_entity_poly.pdbx_seq_one_letter_code
_entity_poly.pdbx_strand_id
1 'polypeptide(L)'
;MVRYITTLERLGKDVTWLILQQARGIPEAKVIDDFMVDRTIVQMFAKADLSERLCITAAVRQMSGHCVYFAPEDKWEGAIERFPMQLLGAGSYYMDGMFVHGVPVRSWVPENEVTFPVINCGSPDAHPAHVIADIICMLNLSHDDLRNVQVAWVGSPSGALHSLVTATRYFPFRLSIAIPPI
;
A
#
# COMPACT_ATOMS: atom_id res chain seq x y z
N MET A 1 -12.69 -12.42 0.81
CA MET A 1 -12.34 -11.03 1.15
C MET A 1 -10.82 -10.91 1.12
N VAL A 2 -10.28 -9.92 0.40
CA VAL A 2 -8.82 -9.69 0.36
C VAL A 2 -8.40 -9.07 1.69
N ARG A 3 -7.55 -9.75 2.44
CA ARG A 3 -7.05 -9.28 3.74
C ARG A 3 -5.66 -8.64 3.65
N TYR A 4 -4.90 -8.94 2.58
CA TYR A 4 -3.51 -8.52 2.47
C TYR A 4 -3.25 -7.83 1.14
N ILE A 5 -3.00 -6.53 1.20
CA ILE A 5 -2.57 -5.72 0.06
C ILE A 5 -1.07 -5.47 0.22
N THR A 6 -0.27 -6.52 0.05
CA THR A 6 1.18 -6.46 0.30
C THR A 6 1.99 -6.32 -0.97
N THR A 7 1.60 -6.97 -2.05
CA THR A 7 2.22 -6.84 -3.38
C THR A 7 1.16 -6.94 -4.47
N LEU A 8 1.46 -6.45 -5.69
CA LEU A 8 0.54 -6.59 -6.83
C LEU A 8 0.41 -8.05 -7.27
N GLU A 9 1.49 -8.84 -7.16
CA GLU A 9 1.45 -10.28 -7.47
C GLU A 9 0.44 -11.02 -6.61
N ARG A 10 0.37 -10.66 -5.32
CA ARG A 10 -0.57 -11.28 -4.38
C ARG A 10 -2.01 -10.87 -4.64
N LEU A 11 -2.23 -9.63 -5.03
CA LEU A 11 -3.55 -9.15 -5.43
C LEU A 11 -4.04 -9.82 -6.71
N GLY A 12 -3.14 -10.02 -7.66
CA GLY A 12 -3.48 -10.43 -8.99
C GLY A 12 -4.13 -9.33 -9.84
N LYS A 13 -4.26 -9.58 -11.14
CA LYS A 13 -4.76 -8.60 -12.10
C LYS A 13 -6.18 -8.12 -11.79
N ASP A 14 -7.08 -9.05 -11.54
CA ASP A 14 -8.52 -8.74 -11.40
C ASP A 14 -8.81 -7.89 -10.17
N VAL A 15 -8.20 -8.24 -9.03
CA VAL A 15 -8.35 -7.45 -7.79
C VAL A 15 -7.69 -6.09 -7.94
N THR A 16 -6.51 -6.02 -8.56
CA THR A 16 -5.85 -4.74 -8.85
C THR A 16 -6.74 -3.85 -9.71
N TRP A 17 -7.36 -4.40 -10.75
CA TRP A 17 -8.30 -3.67 -11.60
C TRP A 17 -9.54 -3.19 -10.85
N LEU A 18 -10.09 -4.02 -9.98
CA LEU A 18 -11.22 -3.64 -9.14
C LEU A 18 -10.89 -2.46 -8.23
N ILE A 19 -9.71 -2.47 -7.59
CA ILE A 19 -9.24 -1.36 -6.76
C ILE A 19 -9.10 -0.07 -7.59
N LEU A 20 -8.52 -0.16 -8.80
CA LEU A 20 -8.40 0.98 -9.70
C LEU A 20 -9.76 1.59 -10.08
N GLN A 21 -10.72 0.74 -10.42
CA GLN A 21 -12.08 1.21 -10.74
C GLN A 21 -12.75 1.92 -9.56
N GLN A 22 -12.65 1.35 -8.37
CA GLN A 22 -13.20 1.96 -7.15
C GLN A 22 -12.50 3.29 -6.85
N ALA A 23 -11.18 3.34 -6.90
CA ALA A 23 -10.41 4.56 -6.61
C ALA A 23 -10.70 5.70 -7.59
N ARG A 24 -10.92 5.40 -8.88
CA ARG A 24 -11.31 6.40 -9.89
C ARG A 24 -12.72 6.94 -9.71
N GLY A 25 -13.58 6.18 -9.06
CA GLY A 25 -14.94 6.61 -8.71
C GLY A 25 -14.99 7.51 -7.48
N ILE A 26 -13.88 7.67 -6.74
CA ILE A 26 -13.82 8.57 -5.59
C ILE A 26 -13.74 10.02 -6.11
N PRO A 27 -14.72 10.88 -5.79
CA PRO A 27 -14.69 12.29 -6.23
C PRO A 27 -13.50 13.02 -5.59
N GLU A 28 -12.97 14.03 -6.28
CA GLU A 28 -11.93 14.92 -5.73
C GLU A 28 -12.42 15.74 -4.51
N ALA A 29 -13.71 15.85 -4.33
CA ALA A 29 -14.30 16.47 -3.15
C ALA A 29 -14.04 15.62 -1.91
N LYS A 30 -13.91 16.28 -0.75
CA LYS A 30 -13.81 15.60 0.54
C LYS A 30 -15.05 14.71 0.74
N VAL A 31 -14.95 13.46 0.33
CA VAL A 31 -15.98 12.46 0.58
C VAL A 31 -15.87 12.10 2.05
N ILE A 32 -16.92 12.35 2.78
CA ILE A 32 -17.10 11.78 4.10
C ILE A 32 -17.96 10.54 3.88
N ASP A 33 -17.32 9.38 3.95
CA ASP A 33 -17.98 8.09 3.96
C ASP A 33 -17.88 7.53 5.38
N ASP A 34 -18.95 6.93 5.87
CA ASP A 34 -19.01 6.34 7.21
C ASP A 34 -18.49 4.89 7.25
N PHE A 35 -17.76 4.48 6.23
CA PHE A 35 -17.29 3.10 6.08
C PHE A 35 -16.38 2.63 7.23
N MET A 36 -15.64 3.54 7.86
CA MET A 36 -14.72 3.25 8.97
C MET A 36 -15.15 3.83 10.31
N VAL A 37 -16.44 4.13 10.48
CA VAL A 37 -16.97 4.55 11.80
C VAL A 37 -16.58 3.50 12.85
N ASP A 38 -16.12 3.96 14.00
CA ASP A 38 -15.65 3.14 15.13
C ASP A 38 -14.51 2.17 14.81
N ARG A 39 -13.80 2.36 13.67
CA ARG A 39 -12.63 1.56 13.29
C ARG A 39 -11.33 2.24 13.68
N THR A 40 -10.45 1.45 14.27
CA THR A 40 -9.08 1.87 14.61
C THR A 40 -8.09 1.27 13.62
N ILE A 41 -7.41 2.14 12.91
CA ILE A 41 -6.39 1.77 11.92
C ILE A 41 -5.02 2.13 12.46
N VAL A 42 -4.13 1.16 12.50
CA VAL A 42 -2.76 1.34 12.96
C VAL A 42 -1.85 1.63 11.78
N GLN A 43 -0.99 2.63 11.92
CA GLN A 43 0.11 2.94 11.01
C GLN A 43 1.42 2.49 11.67
N MET A 44 2.06 1.46 11.15
CA MET A 44 3.35 0.94 11.65
C MET A 44 4.46 1.34 10.68
N PHE A 45 5.30 2.27 11.09
CA PHE A 45 6.36 2.82 10.26
C PHE A 45 7.73 2.50 10.84
N ALA A 46 8.51 1.69 10.14
CA ALA A 46 9.91 1.41 10.46
C ALA A 46 10.84 2.58 10.11
N LYS A 47 10.39 3.45 9.22
CA LYS A 47 11.09 4.66 8.82
C LYS A 47 10.12 5.81 8.77
N ALA A 48 10.52 6.96 9.30
CA ALA A 48 9.69 8.15 9.28
C ALA A 48 9.43 8.60 7.83
N ASP A 49 8.17 8.71 7.45
CA ASP A 49 7.71 9.29 6.20
C ASP A 49 6.48 10.16 6.48
N LEU A 50 6.68 11.47 6.46
CA LEU A 50 5.62 12.43 6.77
C LEU A 50 4.54 12.44 5.69
N SER A 51 4.92 12.33 4.43
CA SER A 51 3.99 12.37 3.30
C SER A 51 3.03 11.18 3.34
N GLU A 52 3.58 9.97 3.46
CA GLU A 52 2.79 8.74 3.53
C GLU A 52 1.88 8.74 4.76
N ARG A 53 2.41 9.14 5.90
CA ARG A 53 1.63 9.26 7.14
C ARG A 53 0.45 10.21 7.01
N LEU A 54 0.65 11.38 6.40
CA LEU A 54 -0.43 12.36 6.19
C LEU A 54 -1.49 11.83 5.22
N CYS A 55 -1.07 11.20 4.12
CA CYS A 55 -1.99 10.63 3.14
C CYS A 55 -2.89 9.56 3.79
N ILE A 56 -2.31 8.62 4.53
CA ILE A 56 -3.06 7.56 5.21
C ILE A 56 -4.00 8.15 6.26
N THR A 57 -3.49 9.07 7.09
CA THR A 57 -4.31 9.70 8.14
C THR A 57 -5.49 10.44 7.54
N ALA A 58 -5.27 11.20 6.46
CA ALA A 58 -6.34 11.91 5.77
C ALA A 58 -7.38 10.96 5.17
N ALA A 59 -6.93 9.90 4.49
CA ALA A 59 -7.82 8.91 3.88
C ALA A 59 -8.69 8.19 4.92
N VAL A 60 -8.10 7.73 6.02
CA VAL A 60 -8.85 7.07 7.10
C VAL A 60 -9.85 8.02 7.74
N ARG A 61 -9.45 9.28 7.98
CA ARG A 61 -10.33 10.28 8.55
C ARG A 61 -11.48 10.67 7.61
N GLN A 62 -11.26 10.71 6.30
CA GLN A 62 -12.30 10.94 5.31
C GLN A 62 -13.36 9.83 5.28
N MET A 63 -13.01 8.65 5.75
CA MET A 63 -13.91 7.50 5.92
C MET A 63 -14.44 7.35 7.35
N SER A 64 -14.33 8.39 8.19
CA SER A 64 -14.78 8.43 9.58
C SER A 64 -14.06 7.47 10.54
N GLY A 65 -12.84 7.03 10.17
CA GLY A 65 -12.00 6.17 11.02
C GLY A 65 -11.01 6.91 11.89
N HIS A 66 -10.35 6.18 12.77
CA HIS A 66 -9.30 6.67 13.67
C HIS A 66 -7.95 6.05 13.31
N CYS A 67 -6.87 6.86 13.36
CA CYS A 67 -5.50 6.39 13.18
C CYS A 67 -4.72 6.41 14.48
N VAL A 68 -3.98 5.32 14.71
CA VAL A 68 -2.93 5.26 15.75
C VAL A 68 -1.60 5.08 15.03
N TYR A 69 -0.62 5.90 15.38
CA TYR A 69 0.70 5.87 14.74
C TYR A 69 1.73 5.23 15.66
N PHE A 70 2.37 4.16 15.21
CA PHE A 70 3.53 3.55 15.82
C PHE A 70 4.77 4.05 15.11
N ALA A 71 5.50 4.92 15.80
CA ALA A 71 6.70 5.54 15.29
C ALA A 71 7.91 4.58 15.30
N PRO A 72 8.96 4.83 14.51
CA PRO A 72 10.20 4.05 14.59
C PRO A 72 10.81 4.06 16.01
N GLU A 73 10.65 5.16 16.72
CA GLU A 73 11.14 5.35 18.10
C GLU A 73 10.46 4.42 19.12
N ASP A 74 9.26 3.92 18.82
CA ASP A 74 8.54 2.96 19.68
C ASP A 74 9.18 1.57 19.68
N LYS A 75 10.21 1.34 18.86
CA LYS A 75 11.01 0.10 18.77
C LYS A 75 10.18 -1.16 18.55
N TRP A 76 9.05 -1.01 17.88
CA TRP A 76 8.12 -2.12 17.61
C TRP A 76 8.69 -3.15 16.63
N GLU A 77 9.67 -2.79 15.77
CA GLU A 77 10.31 -3.70 14.83
C GLU A 77 10.88 -4.95 15.52
N GLY A 78 11.65 -4.76 16.58
CA GLY A 78 12.19 -5.88 17.34
C GLY A 78 11.11 -6.74 18.02
N ALA A 79 9.94 -6.18 18.30
CA ALA A 79 8.80 -6.94 18.80
C ALA A 79 8.14 -7.76 17.68
N ILE A 80 8.01 -7.20 16.48
CA ILE A 80 7.50 -7.93 15.30
C ILE A 80 8.43 -9.06 14.90
N GLU A 81 9.74 -8.84 14.87
CA GLU A 81 10.72 -9.86 14.53
C GLU A 81 10.73 -11.04 15.52
N ARG A 82 10.55 -10.74 16.82
CA ARG A 82 10.58 -11.74 17.89
C ARG A 82 9.24 -12.43 18.12
N PHE A 83 8.14 -11.68 17.99
CA PHE A 83 6.80 -12.11 18.38
C PHE A 83 5.72 -11.67 17.37
N PRO A 84 5.92 -11.91 16.05
CA PRO A 84 5.01 -11.40 15.03
C PRO A 84 3.57 -11.85 15.28
N MET A 85 3.40 -13.10 15.69
CA MET A 85 2.10 -13.70 15.95
C MET A 85 1.41 -13.17 17.18
N GLN A 86 2.16 -12.97 18.26
CA GLN A 86 1.61 -12.47 19.52
C GLN A 86 1.18 -11.01 19.38
N LEU A 87 1.97 -10.18 18.70
CA LEU A 87 1.63 -8.79 18.47
C LEU A 87 0.42 -8.65 17.52
N LEU A 88 0.40 -9.40 16.44
CA LEU A 88 -0.69 -9.37 15.46
C LEU A 88 -1.96 -10.03 16.01
N GLY A 89 -1.84 -11.12 16.76
CA GLY A 89 -2.96 -11.79 17.42
C GLY A 89 -3.58 -10.92 18.51
N ALA A 90 -2.77 -10.38 19.42
CA ALA A 90 -3.25 -9.44 20.44
C ALA A 90 -3.80 -8.14 19.81
N GLY A 91 -3.18 -7.66 18.74
CA GLY A 91 -3.62 -6.48 18.01
C GLY A 91 -5.05 -6.61 17.47
N SER A 92 -5.51 -7.82 17.14
CA SER A 92 -6.87 -8.03 16.63
C SER A 92 -7.98 -7.62 17.60
N TYR A 93 -7.67 -7.44 18.88
CA TYR A 93 -8.61 -6.90 19.87
C TYR A 93 -8.67 -5.37 19.90
N TYR A 94 -7.68 -4.69 19.32
CA TYR A 94 -7.52 -3.25 19.44
C TYR A 94 -7.46 -2.51 18.10
N MET A 95 -7.31 -3.23 16.99
CA MET A 95 -7.21 -2.63 15.66
C MET A 95 -8.06 -3.40 14.63
N ASP A 96 -8.63 -2.64 13.71
CA ASP A 96 -9.47 -3.15 12.60
C ASP A 96 -8.68 -3.23 11.28
N GLY A 97 -7.50 -2.65 11.22
CA GLY A 97 -6.63 -2.69 10.05
C GLY A 97 -5.26 -2.10 10.32
N MET A 98 -4.31 -2.41 9.45
CA MET A 98 -2.92 -1.98 9.60
C MET A 98 -2.34 -1.51 8.27
N PHE A 99 -1.72 -0.32 8.29
CA PHE A 99 -0.81 0.14 7.26
C PHE A 99 0.62 -0.06 7.70
N VAL A 100 1.46 -0.60 6.84
CA VAL A 100 2.86 -0.92 7.16
C VAL A 100 3.78 -0.22 6.17
N HIS A 101 4.82 0.45 6.70
CA HIS A 101 5.81 1.17 5.90
C HIS A 101 7.24 0.85 6.36
N GLY A 102 8.15 0.64 5.39
CA GLY A 102 9.58 0.49 5.63
C GLY A 102 10.04 -0.92 5.99
N VAL A 103 9.16 -1.90 6.15
CA VAL A 103 9.49 -3.31 6.44
C VAL A 103 9.28 -4.22 5.24
N PRO A 104 10.13 -5.26 5.05
CA PRO A 104 9.96 -6.24 3.99
C PRO A 104 8.72 -7.11 4.24
N VAL A 105 7.57 -6.75 3.64
CA VAL A 105 6.29 -7.44 3.91
C VAL A 105 6.21 -8.87 3.37
N ARG A 106 7.06 -9.24 2.42
CA ARG A 106 7.07 -10.61 1.90
C ARG A 106 7.50 -11.66 2.93
N SER A 107 8.29 -11.25 3.91
CA SER A 107 8.92 -12.15 4.85
C SER A 107 8.21 -12.27 6.21
N TRP A 108 7.33 -11.32 6.56
CA TRP A 108 6.81 -11.29 7.93
C TRP A 108 5.29 -11.29 8.09
N VAL A 109 4.51 -11.12 7.03
CA VAL A 109 3.05 -11.24 7.13
C VAL A 109 2.62 -12.69 6.96
N PRO A 110 2.32 -13.41 8.05
CA PRO A 110 1.86 -14.78 7.96
C PRO A 110 0.47 -14.85 7.34
N GLU A 111 0.33 -15.70 6.33
CA GLU A 111 -0.84 -15.72 5.45
C GLU A 111 -2.18 -16.06 6.12
N ASN A 112 -2.19 -16.68 7.29
CA ASN A 112 -3.40 -17.26 7.85
C ASN A 112 -3.71 -16.82 9.29
N GLU A 113 -2.95 -15.92 9.87
CA GLU A 113 -2.98 -15.71 11.31
C GLU A 113 -3.45 -14.30 11.74
N VAL A 114 -3.60 -13.38 10.78
CA VAL A 114 -4.10 -12.04 11.04
C VAL A 114 -5.56 -11.93 10.59
N THR A 115 -6.42 -11.48 11.49
CA THR A 115 -7.87 -11.40 11.24
C THR A 115 -8.31 -10.09 10.59
N PHE A 116 -7.44 -9.08 10.57
CA PHE A 116 -7.68 -7.74 10.02
C PHE A 116 -6.87 -7.50 8.73
N PRO A 117 -7.25 -6.51 7.91
CA PRO A 117 -6.52 -6.14 6.70
C PRO A 117 -5.12 -5.58 7.01
N VAL A 118 -4.12 -5.98 6.22
CA VAL A 118 -2.77 -5.41 6.23
C VAL A 118 -2.45 -4.84 4.86
N ILE A 119 -2.08 -3.55 4.83
CA ILE A 119 -1.79 -2.79 3.62
C ILE A 119 -0.34 -2.30 3.64
N ASN A 120 0.41 -2.68 2.63
CA ASN A 120 1.78 -2.21 2.42
C ASN A 120 1.77 -0.82 1.77
N CYS A 121 2.28 0.16 2.50
CA CYS A 121 2.42 1.54 2.07
C CYS A 121 3.88 1.93 1.77
N GLY A 122 4.67 0.98 1.30
CA GLY A 122 6.05 1.19 0.93
C GLY A 122 7.00 0.32 1.75
N SER A 123 7.39 -0.81 1.19
CA SER A 123 8.46 -1.66 1.67
C SER A 123 9.64 -1.60 0.71
N PRO A 124 10.84 -2.06 1.11
CA PRO A 124 11.99 -2.16 0.21
C PRO A 124 11.70 -3.01 -1.04
N ASP A 125 10.82 -3.99 -0.92
CA ASP A 125 10.53 -4.99 -1.94
C ASP A 125 9.21 -4.79 -2.70
N ALA A 126 8.32 -3.90 -2.24
CA ALA A 126 7.07 -3.58 -2.93
C ALA A 126 6.43 -2.27 -2.45
N HIS A 127 5.72 -1.59 -3.34
CA HIS A 127 4.89 -0.43 -3.02
C HIS A 127 3.61 -0.43 -3.87
N PRO A 128 2.66 -1.33 -3.60
CA PRO A 128 1.48 -1.51 -4.44
C PRO A 128 0.59 -0.27 -4.49
N ALA A 129 0.38 0.41 -3.37
CA ALA A 129 -0.48 1.61 -3.30
C ALA A 129 0.04 2.74 -4.21
N HIS A 130 1.36 3.00 -4.19
CA HIS A 130 1.98 4.02 -5.04
C HIS A 130 1.76 3.72 -6.53
N VAL A 131 2.03 2.48 -6.94
CA VAL A 131 1.90 2.10 -8.35
C VAL A 131 0.44 2.07 -8.81
N ILE A 132 -0.50 1.74 -7.94
CA ILE A 132 -1.94 1.88 -8.25
C ILE A 132 -2.28 3.35 -8.52
N ALA A 133 -1.77 4.28 -7.72
CA ALA A 133 -1.96 5.72 -7.95
C ALA A 133 -1.33 6.17 -9.28
N ASP A 134 -0.11 5.72 -9.59
CA ASP A 134 0.55 6.02 -10.87
C ASP A 134 -0.28 5.52 -12.06
N ILE A 135 -0.84 4.31 -11.97
CA ILE A 135 -1.70 3.76 -13.04
C ILE A 135 -2.97 4.59 -13.20
N ILE A 136 -3.57 5.08 -12.12
CA ILE A 136 -4.72 5.99 -12.18
C ILE A 136 -4.34 7.27 -12.94
N CYS A 137 -3.20 7.86 -12.61
CA CYS A 137 -2.69 9.04 -13.31
C CYS A 137 -2.47 8.76 -14.80
N MET A 138 -1.84 7.64 -15.13
CA MET A 138 -1.62 7.23 -16.52
C MET A 138 -2.94 7.04 -17.28
N LEU A 139 -3.93 6.38 -16.69
CA LEU A 139 -5.26 6.19 -17.29
C LEU A 139 -5.95 7.52 -17.54
N ASN A 140 -5.90 8.44 -16.59
CA ASN A 140 -6.51 9.77 -16.73
C ASN A 140 -5.85 10.58 -17.85
N LEU A 141 -4.51 10.54 -17.95
CA LEU A 141 -3.76 11.28 -18.97
C LEU A 141 -3.89 10.66 -20.38
N SER A 142 -4.10 9.36 -20.47
CA SER A 142 -4.17 8.61 -21.75
C SER A 142 -5.59 8.35 -22.23
N HIS A 143 -6.60 8.94 -21.62
CA HIS A 143 -8.01 8.69 -21.93
C HIS A 143 -8.32 7.17 -21.93
N ASP A 144 -7.88 6.49 -20.88
CA ASP A 144 -8.08 5.05 -20.64
C ASP A 144 -7.33 4.08 -21.58
N ASP A 145 -6.45 4.58 -22.43
CA ASP A 145 -5.64 3.74 -23.32
C ASP A 145 -4.16 3.74 -22.94
N LEU A 146 -3.73 2.72 -22.23
CA LEU A 146 -2.34 2.56 -21.80
C LEU A 146 -1.40 2.01 -22.89
N ARG A 147 -1.90 1.55 -24.04
CA ARG A 147 -1.08 0.91 -25.08
C ARG A 147 -0.01 1.83 -25.67
N ASN A 148 -0.25 3.12 -25.67
CA ASN A 148 0.69 4.14 -26.15
C ASN A 148 1.45 4.87 -25.04
N VAL A 149 1.22 4.51 -23.78
CA VAL A 149 1.91 5.12 -22.64
C VAL A 149 3.32 4.55 -22.52
N GLN A 150 4.30 5.45 -22.42
CA GLN A 150 5.70 5.12 -22.17
C GLN A 150 6.13 5.74 -20.84
N VAL A 151 6.56 4.90 -19.94
CA VAL A 151 7.05 5.28 -18.62
C VAL A 151 8.56 5.11 -18.59
N ALA A 152 9.28 6.08 -18.07
CA ALA A 152 10.71 5.98 -17.81
C ALA A 152 10.97 6.03 -16.31
N TRP A 153 11.63 5.02 -15.78
CA TRP A 153 12.19 5.02 -14.43
C TRP A 153 13.66 5.43 -14.50
N VAL A 154 14.03 6.46 -13.75
CA VAL A 154 15.42 6.89 -13.64
C VAL A 154 15.78 7.00 -12.16
N GLY A 155 16.67 6.12 -11.68
CA GLY A 155 17.07 6.10 -10.27
C GLY A 155 17.34 4.70 -9.73
N SER A 156 17.61 4.64 -8.44
CA SER A 156 17.93 3.39 -7.74
C SER A 156 16.72 2.44 -7.71
N PRO A 157 16.96 1.12 -7.62
CA PRO A 157 15.90 0.15 -7.37
C PRO A 157 15.16 0.44 -6.07
N SER A 158 13.84 0.24 -6.09
CA SER A 158 12.99 0.45 -4.91
C SER A 158 11.75 -0.46 -4.98
N GLY A 159 11.00 -0.56 -3.89
CA GLY A 159 9.74 -1.29 -3.87
C GLY A 159 8.72 -0.75 -4.89
N ALA A 160 8.75 0.56 -5.19
CA ALA A 160 7.91 1.15 -6.22
C ALA A 160 8.31 0.64 -7.62
N LEU A 161 9.61 0.60 -7.95
CA LEU A 161 10.06 0.03 -9.22
C LEU A 161 9.67 -1.46 -9.35
N HIS A 162 9.84 -2.26 -8.30
CA HIS A 162 9.45 -3.68 -8.33
C HIS A 162 7.95 -3.83 -8.61
N SER A 163 7.12 -3.03 -7.95
CA SER A 163 5.67 -3.05 -8.20
C SER A 163 5.31 -2.53 -9.59
N LEU A 164 6.03 -1.52 -10.10
CA LEU A 164 5.81 -1.00 -11.45
C LEU A 164 6.17 -2.03 -12.54
N VAL A 165 7.26 -2.78 -12.34
CA VAL A 165 7.62 -3.91 -13.21
C VAL A 165 6.53 -4.98 -13.19
N THR A 166 5.99 -5.32 -12.01
CA THR A 166 4.86 -6.26 -11.93
C THR A 166 3.63 -5.75 -12.66
N ALA A 167 3.35 -4.44 -12.56
CA ALA A 167 2.20 -3.83 -13.23
C ALA A 167 2.25 -3.96 -14.76
N THR A 168 3.43 -4.02 -15.38
CA THR A 168 3.54 -4.25 -16.84
C THR A 168 2.97 -5.60 -17.30
N ARG A 169 2.80 -6.58 -16.40
CA ARG A 169 2.15 -7.87 -16.71
C ARG A 169 0.64 -7.75 -16.75
N TYR A 170 0.09 -6.71 -16.12
CA TYR A 170 -1.35 -6.52 -15.97
C TYR A 170 -1.89 -5.44 -16.91
N PHE A 171 -1.06 -4.44 -17.21
CA PHE A 171 -1.43 -3.24 -17.97
C PHE A 171 -0.49 -3.03 -19.16
N PRO A 172 -1.03 -2.66 -20.33
CA PRO A 172 -0.28 -2.63 -21.59
C PRO A 172 0.51 -1.32 -21.81
N PHE A 173 1.21 -0.81 -20.81
CA PHE A 173 2.16 0.30 -20.97
C PHE A 173 3.59 -0.21 -21.14
N ARG A 174 4.47 0.62 -21.70
CA ARG A 174 5.90 0.33 -21.84
C ARG A 174 6.68 0.95 -20.69
N LEU A 175 7.62 0.20 -20.12
CA LEU A 175 8.50 0.66 -19.07
C LEU A 175 9.95 0.60 -19.51
N SER A 176 10.64 1.73 -19.50
CA SER A 176 12.10 1.85 -19.68
C SER A 176 12.75 2.14 -18.35
N ILE A 177 13.86 1.45 -18.04
CA ILE A 177 14.50 1.53 -16.71
C ILE A 177 15.94 1.93 -16.91
N ALA A 178 16.37 3.03 -16.26
CA ALA A 178 17.74 3.48 -16.14
C ALA A 178 18.15 3.46 -14.66
N ILE A 179 19.06 2.55 -14.30
CA ILE A 179 19.57 2.37 -12.95
C ILE A 179 21.05 2.81 -12.96
N PRO A 180 21.52 3.58 -11.96
CA PRO A 180 22.93 3.91 -11.85
C PRO A 180 23.76 2.63 -11.69
N PRO A 181 25.00 2.60 -12.20
CA PRO A 181 25.91 1.48 -11.98
C PRO A 181 26.15 1.29 -10.49
N ILE A 182 26.16 0.03 -10.06
CA ILE A 182 26.43 -0.40 -8.69
C ILE A 182 27.95 -0.33 -8.43
#